data_5800f2e95b73f4534144b8cb2517a3d5
#
_entry.id   5800f2e95b73f4534144b8cb2517a3d5
#
_cell.length_a   1.000
_cell.length_b   1.000
_cell.length_c   1.000
_cell.angle_alpha   90.00
_cell.angle_beta   90.00
_cell.angle_gamma   90.00
#
_symmetry.space_group_name_H-M   'P 1'
#
loop_
_entity.id
_entity.type
_entity.pdbx_description
1 polymer ?
#
loop_
_entity_poly.entity_id
_entity_poly.type
_entity_poly.pdbx_seq_one_letter_code
_entity_poly.pdbx_strand_id
1 'polypeptide(L)'
;ARATQRAQERGVEAEKASRDEIAARIADATLYASGPARVLYRLAQPGEIVGAGGKILTLVSLEEVHMEFFLSAADAPRVKIGDEARIVADIMPGMSIPARVAFVSPQAQFTPKQVETLSERESLMFRVRVRIPPELVMARIDQVKTGVRGVAWVRLAAPDGGLPAWPDDL
;
A
#
# COMPACT_ATOMS: atom_id res chain seq x y z
N ALA A 1 -35.28 44.76 -28.44
CA ALA A 1 -35.88 43.48 -28.07
C ALA A 1 -34.90 42.31 -28.07
N ARG A 2 -34.20 41.96 -29.19
CA ARG A 2 -33.24 40.80 -29.25
C ARG A 2 -32.00 40.99 -28.37
N ALA A 3 -31.46 42.22 -28.23
CA ALA A 3 -30.31 42.48 -27.36
C ALA A 3 -30.66 42.32 -25.87
N THR A 4 -31.86 42.77 -25.46
CA THR A 4 -32.36 42.65 -24.12
C THR A 4 -32.60 41.19 -23.73
N GLN A 5 -33.14 40.40 -24.65
CA GLN A 5 -33.36 38.96 -24.44
C GLN A 5 -32.03 38.21 -24.27
N ARG A 6 -31.04 38.47 -25.11
CA ARG A 6 -29.69 37.87 -24.98
C ARG A 6 -28.98 38.26 -23.67
N ALA A 7 -29.22 39.50 -23.18
CA ALA A 7 -28.67 39.93 -21.91
C ALA A 7 -29.33 39.14 -20.74
N GLN A 8 -30.64 38.94 -20.80
CA GLN A 8 -31.37 38.14 -19.81
C GLN A 8 -30.96 36.66 -19.85
N GLU A 9 -30.82 36.09 -21.04
CA GLU A 9 -30.35 34.70 -21.20
C GLU A 9 -28.95 34.50 -20.59
N ARG A 10 -28.02 35.41 -20.83
CA ARG A 10 -26.68 35.41 -20.19
C ARG A 10 -26.73 35.57 -18.67
N GLY A 11 -27.64 36.39 -18.16
CA GLY A 11 -27.88 36.54 -16.74
C GLY A 11 -28.35 35.22 -16.10
N VAL A 12 -29.31 34.56 -16.71
CA VAL A 12 -29.77 33.24 -16.25
C VAL A 12 -28.68 32.19 -16.29
N GLU A 13 -27.83 32.23 -17.32
CA GLU A 13 -26.72 31.28 -17.45
C GLU A 13 -25.63 31.53 -16.38
N ALA A 14 -25.33 32.78 -16.08
CA ALA A 14 -24.41 33.16 -15.00
C ALA A 14 -24.95 32.73 -13.61
N GLU A 15 -26.24 32.91 -13.35
CA GLU A 15 -26.86 32.45 -12.10
C GLU A 15 -26.86 30.92 -11.96
N LYS A 16 -27.09 30.20 -13.07
CA LYS A 16 -26.97 28.74 -13.07
C LYS A 16 -25.56 28.29 -12.76
N ALA A 17 -24.56 28.91 -13.39
CA ALA A 17 -23.13 28.57 -13.14
C ALA A 17 -22.77 28.84 -11.66
N SER A 18 -23.21 29.96 -11.08
CA SER A 18 -23.01 30.27 -9.67
C SER A 18 -23.65 29.23 -8.74
N ARG A 19 -24.87 28.82 -9.03
CA ARG A 19 -25.55 27.77 -8.29
C ARG A 19 -24.83 26.44 -8.37
N ASP A 20 -24.38 26.08 -9.56
CA ASP A 20 -23.69 24.82 -9.78
C ASP A 20 -22.30 24.81 -9.08
N GLU A 21 -21.60 25.95 -9.01
CA GLU A 21 -20.39 26.12 -8.20
C GLU A 21 -20.67 25.90 -6.71
N ILE A 22 -21.73 26.49 -6.18
CA ILE A 22 -22.12 26.29 -4.78
C ILE A 22 -22.50 24.83 -4.52
N ALA A 23 -23.21 24.19 -5.42
CA ALA A 23 -23.58 22.79 -5.31
C ALA A 23 -22.33 21.87 -5.31
N ALA A 24 -21.33 22.16 -6.14
CA ALA A 24 -20.05 21.45 -6.14
C ALA A 24 -19.32 21.62 -4.80
N ARG A 25 -19.25 22.83 -4.26
CA ARG A 25 -18.63 23.09 -2.94
C ARG A 25 -19.33 22.33 -1.81
N ILE A 26 -20.66 22.21 -1.86
CA ILE A 26 -21.42 21.43 -0.88
C ILE A 26 -21.12 19.94 -1.03
N ALA A 27 -21.03 19.43 -2.26
CA ALA A 27 -20.66 18.04 -2.51
C ALA A 27 -19.23 17.72 -2.02
N ASP A 28 -18.28 18.63 -2.23
CA ASP A 28 -16.89 18.50 -1.77
C ASP A 28 -16.75 18.55 -0.23
N ALA A 29 -17.77 19.04 0.48
CA ALA A 29 -17.80 19.00 1.94
C ALA A 29 -18.03 17.58 2.50
N THR A 30 -18.42 16.61 1.67
CA THR A 30 -18.57 15.22 2.07
C THR A 30 -17.42 14.41 1.49
N LEU A 31 -16.56 13.88 2.36
CA LEU A 31 -15.40 13.09 1.96
C LEU A 31 -15.71 11.60 2.06
N TYR A 32 -15.34 10.86 1.02
CA TYR A 32 -15.46 9.41 0.96
C TYR A 32 -14.07 8.77 0.91
N ALA A 33 -13.93 7.61 1.55
CA ALA A 33 -12.74 6.80 1.37
C ALA A 33 -12.72 6.24 -0.06
N SER A 34 -11.53 6.21 -0.68
CA SER A 34 -11.35 5.70 -2.05
C SER A 34 -11.49 4.18 -2.16
N GLY A 35 -11.43 3.47 -1.04
CA GLY A 35 -11.53 2.01 -0.96
C GLY A 35 -11.56 1.52 0.48
N PRO A 36 -11.50 0.18 0.68
CA PRO A 36 -11.43 -0.41 2.01
C PRO A 36 -10.21 0.09 2.77
N ALA A 37 -10.46 0.73 3.89
CA ALA A 37 -9.41 1.36 4.68
C ALA A 37 -9.73 1.28 6.17
N ARG A 38 -8.70 1.39 7.00
CA ARG A 38 -8.82 1.52 8.45
C ARG A 38 -8.40 2.90 8.88
N VAL A 39 -9.18 3.51 9.78
CA VAL A 39 -8.79 4.77 10.40
C VAL A 39 -7.59 4.52 11.32
N LEU A 40 -6.48 5.16 11.01
CA LEU A 40 -5.27 5.13 11.83
C LEU A 40 -5.29 6.23 12.88
N TYR A 41 -5.58 7.45 12.45
CA TYR A 41 -5.71 8.61 13.33
C TYR A 41 -6.90 9.45 12.93
N ARG A 42 -7.62 9.95 13.94
CA ARG A 42 -8.59 11.03 13.81
C ARG A 42 -7.91 12.32 14.27
N LEU A 43 -7.75 13.26 13.34
CA LEU A 43 -7.03 14.51 13.54
C LEU A 43 -7.97 15.67 13.92
N ALA A 44 -9.23 15.60 13.50
CA ALA A 44 -10.24 16.58 13.85
C ALA A 44 -11.41 15.93 14.62
N GLN A 45 -11.94 16.65 15.61
CA GLN A 45 -13.08 16.20 16.39
C GLN A 45 -14.39 16.77 15.80
N PRO A 46 -15.55 16.12 16.02
CA PRO A 46 -16.83 16.70 15.66
C PRO A 46 -17.03 18.05 16.37
N GLY A 47 -17.42 19.07 15.60
CA GLY A 47 -17.56 20.44 16.08
C GLY A 47 -16.33 21.33 15.89
N GLU A 48 -15.20 20.79 15.48
CA GLU A 48 -14.02 21.59 15.14
C GLU A 48 -14.15 22.21 13.74
N ILE A 49 -13.66 23.42 13.59
CA ILE A 49 -13.58 24.11 12.31
C ILE A 49 -12.27 23.71 11.62
N VAL A 50 -12.39 23.09 10.45
CA VAL A 50 -11.24 22.69 9.64
C VAL A 50 -11.17 23.58 8.41
N GLY A 51 -10.02 24.21 8.20
CA GLY A 51 -9.78 25.03 7.01
C GLY A 51 -9.67 24.18 5.74
N ALA A 52 -9.78 24.81 4.58
CA ALA A 52 -9.62 24.15 3.29
C ALA A 52 -8.25 23.42 3.20
N GLY A 53 -8.28 22.15 2.80
CA GLY A 53 -7.08 21.29 2.77
C GLY A 53 -6.62 20.74 4.13
N GLY A 54 -7.35 21.01 5.21
CA GLY A 54 -7.05 20.49 6.53
C GLY A 54 -7.29 18.98 6.61
N LYS A 55 -6.39 18.27 7.30
CA LYS A 55 -6.47 16.81 7.47
C LYS A 55 -7.48 16.47 8.57
N ILE A 56 -8.44 15.62 8.26
CA ILE A 56 -9.48 15.17 9.19
C ILE A 56 -9.15 13.77 9.73
N LEU A 57 -8.78 12.86 8.84
CA LEU A 57 -8.46 11.46 9.14
C LEU A 57 -7.18 11.03 8.44
N THR A 58 -6.47 10.11 9.06
CA THR A 58 -5.44 9.33 8.39
C THR A 58 -5.97 7.92 8.21
N LEU A 59 -6.00 7.45 6.96
CA LEU A 59 -6.47 6.13 6.59
C LEU A 59 -5.30 5.26 6.14
N VAL A 60 -5.36 3.98 6.47
CA VAL A 60 -4.47 2.95 5.92
C VAL A 60 -5.28 2.07 5.00
N SER A 61 -4.90 2.01 3.73
CA SER A 61 -5.51 1.09 2.77
C SER A 61 -5.23 -0.35 3.18
N LEU A 62 -6.24 -1.19 3.10
CA LEU A 62 -6.16 -2.62 3.35
C LEU A 62 -6.20 -3.44 2.05
N GLU A 63 -6.18 -2.78 0.90
CA GLU A 63 -6.18 -3.46 -0.41
C GLU A 63 -4.83 -4.09 -0.72
N GLU A 64 -3.74 -3.48 -0.22
CA GLU A 64 -2.38 -3.94 -0.49
C GLU A 64 -1.60 -4.21 0.80
N VAL A 65 -1.81 -5.38 1.38
CA VAL A 65 -0.98 -5.84 2.50
C VAL A 65 0.22 -6.57 1.94
N HIS A 66 1.40 -6.08 2.28
CA HIS A 66 2.66 -6.64 1.80
C HIS A 66 3.72 -6.67 2.91
N MET A 67 4.72 -7.52 2.72
CA MET A 67 5.93 -7.55 3.52
C MET A 67 7.14 -7.24 2.63
N GLU A 68 8.02 -6.40 3.13
CA GLU A 68 9.30 -6.13 2.49
C GLU A 68 10.43 -6.83 3.24
N PHE A 69 11.33 -7.43 2.49
CA PHE A 69 12.54 -8.05 3.01
C PHE A 69 13.68 -7.89 2.01
N PHE A 70 14.88 -8.30 2.41
CA PHE A 70 16.07 -8.13 1.62
C PHE A 70 16.70 -9.48 1.30
N LEU A 71 17.08 -9.66 0.04
CA LEU A 71 17.83 -10.82 -0.43
C LEU A 71 19.26 -10.42 -0.81
N SER A 72 20.17 -11.36 -0.68
CA SER A 72 21.55 -11.18 -1.14
C SER A 72 21.64 -11.00 -2.66
N ALA A 73 22.72 -10.41 -3.14
CA ALA A 73 22.99 -10.29 -4.57
C ALA A 73 23.08 -11.66 -5.28
N ALA A 74 23.41 -12.72 -4.55
CA ALA A 74 23.47 -14.08 -5.10
C ALA A 74 22.09 -14.70 -5.29
N ASP A 75 21.12 -14.35 -4.41
CA ASP A 75 19.80 -14.98 -4.39
C ASP A 75 18.75 -14.18 -5.15
N ALA A 76 18.86 -12.86 -5.17
CA ALA A 76 17.88 -11.98 -5.82
C ALA A 76 17.59 -12.32 -7.30
N PRO A 77 18.58 -12.69 -8.14
CA PRO A 77 18.34 -13.07 -9.53
C PRO A 77 17.53 -14.37 -9.69
N ARG A 78 17.46 -15.19 -8.64
CA ARG A 78 16.75 -16.48 -8.63
C ARG A 78 15.26 -16.33 -8.29
N VAL A 79 14.84 -15.13 -7.89
CA VAL A 79 13.44 -14.80 -7.54
C VAL A 79 12.81 -14.00 -8.66
N LYS A 80 11.63 -14.41 -9.08
CA LYS A 80 10.86 -13.76 -10.14
C LYS A 80 9.55 -13.17 -9.56
N ILE A 81 9.07 -12.12 -10.20
CA ILE A 81 7.73 -11.59 -9.91
C ILE A 81 6.70 -12.67 -10.22
N GLY A 82 5.79 -12.91 -9.27
CA GLY A 82 4.78 -13.96 -9.35
C GLY A 82 5.13 -15.24 -8.59
N ASP A 83 6.39 -15.43 -8.20
CA ASP A 83 6.80 -16.59 -7.42
C ASP A 83 6.02 -16.70 -6.12
N GLU A 84 5.80 -17.95 -5.70
CA GLU A 84 5.13 -18.22 -4.43
C GLU A 84 6.02 -17.85 -3.25
N ALA A 85 5.38 -17.23 -2.27
CA ALA A 85 6.00 -16.87 -1.01
C ALA A 85 5.08 -17.28 0.15
N ARG A 86 5.66 -17.39 1.33
CA ARG A 86 4.95 -17.60 2.58
C ARG A 86 5.44 -16.61 3.62
N ILE A 87 4.50 -16.08 4.39
CA ILE A 87 4.78 -15.14 5.47
C ILE A 87 4.38 -15.79 6.79
N VAL A 88 5.30 -15.81 7.73
CA VAL A 88 5.03 -16.18 9.13
C VAL A 88 5.17 -14.91 9.96
N ALA A 89 4.05 -14.42 10.47
CA ALA A 89 4.01 -13.21 11.28
C ALA A 89 4.27 -13.53 12.76
N ASP A 90 5.07 -12.73 13.44
CA ASP A 90 5.43 -12.93 14.85
C ASP A 90 4.21 -12.95 15.78
N ILE A 91 3.13 -12.26 15.39
CA ILE A 91 1.87 -12.22 16.14
C ILE A 91 1.02 -13.50 15.99
N MET A 92 1.34 -14.35 15.00
CA MET A 92 0.64 -15.59 14.70
C MET A 92 1.64 -16.70 14.41
N PRO A 93 2.43 -17.13 15.41
CA PRO A 93 3.42 -18.19 15.23
C PRO A 93 2.73 -19.48 14.82
N GLY A 94 3.31 -20.21 13.89
CA GLY A 94 2.76 -21.46 13.36
C GLY A 94 1.65 -21.29 12.31
N MET A 95 1.32 -20.07 11.90
CA MET A 95 0.44 -19.81 10.78
C MET A 95 1.23 -19.27 9.58
N SER A 96 1.27 -20.04 8.52
CA SER A 96 1.87 -19.65 7.24
C SER A 96 0.83 -18.99 6.37
N ILE A 97 1.06 -17.74 6.02
CA ILE A 97 0.18 -16.93 5.16
C ILE A 97 0.69 -16.99 3.73
N PRO A 98 -0.09 -17.52 2.78
CA PRO A 98 0.33 -17.53 1.38
C PRO A 98 0.45 -16.11 0.83
N ALA A 99 1.51 -15.89 0.08
CA ALA A 99 1.83 -14.61 -0.55
C ALA A 99 2.47 -14.84 -1.92
N ARG A 100 2.63 -13.78 -2.69
CA ARG A 100 3.33 -13.80 -3.98
C ARG A 100 4.32 -12.66 -4.07
N VAL A 101 5.43 -12.91 -4.74
CA VAL A 101 6.41 -11.87 -5.04
C VAL A 101 5.76 -10.84 -5.99
N ALA A 102 5.63 -9.62 -5.51
CA ALA A 102 5.02 -8.52 -6.27
C ALA A 102 6.07 -7.57 -6.86
N PHE A 103 7.26 -7.51 -6.25
CA PHE A 103 8.30 -6.60 -6.68
C PHE A 103 9.68 -7.13 -6.27
N VAL A 104 10.65 -7.01 -7.16
CA VAL A 104 12.08 -7.21 -6.90
C VAL A 104 12.78 -5.94 -7.36
N SER A 105 13.55 -5.30 -6.48
CA SER A 105 14.26 -4.06 -6.80
C SER A 105 15.32 -4.31 -7.88
N PRO A 106 15.37 -3.51 -8.95
CA PRO A 106 16.45 -3.59 -9.92
C PRO A 106 17.75 -2.95 -9.42
N GLN A 107 17.69 -2.24 -8.29
CA GLN A 107 18.83 -1.56 -7.68
C GLN A 107 19.19 -2.20 -6.35
N ALA A 108 20.46 -2.51 -6.18
CA ALA A 108 20.99 -2.91 -4.90
C ALA A 108 20.96 -1.74 -3.92
N GLN A 109 20.66 -2.02 -2.66
CA GLN A 109 20.71 -1.06 -1.57
C GLN A 109 21.70 -1.54 -0.54
N PHE A 110 22.44 -0.61 0.05
CA PHE A 110 23.21 -0.91 1.23
C PHE A 110 22.27 -0.96 2.44
N THR A 111 22.28 -2.04 3.19
CA THR A 111 21.62 -2.01 4.49
C THR A 111 22.39 -1.06 5.40
N PRO A 112 21.75 -0.05 5.99
CA PRO A 112 22.41 0.84 6.93
C PRO A 112 22.68 0.09 8.24
N LYS A 113 23.72 -0.73 8.29
CA LYS A 113 24.33 -1.17 9.53
C LYS A 113 25.51 -0.26 9.81
N GLN A 114 25.41 0.50 10.89
CA GLN A 114 26.55 1.20 11.44
C GLN A 114 27.53 0.15 11.97
N VAL A 115 28.56 -0.15 11.23
CA VAL A 115 29.94 -0.43 11.71
C VAL A 115 30.84 -0.67 10.50
N GLU A 116 31.98 -0.02 10.49
CA GLU A 116 32.97 0.02 9.43
C GLU A 116 33.92 -1.19 9.50
N THR A 117 33.62 -2.23 8.76
CA THR A 117 34.68 -3.22 8.41
C THR A 117 34.67 -3.51 6.91
N LEU A 118 35.85 -3.71 6.35
CA LEU A 118 36.05 -3.91 4.90
C LEU A 118 35.28 -5.12 4.34
N SER A 119 34.97 -6.12 5.15
CA SER A 119 34.20 -7.31 4.78
C SER A 119 32.67 -7.07 4.72
N GLU A 120 32.17 -5.98 5.27
CA GLU A 120 30.71 -5.63 5.21
C GLU A 120 30.33 -4.83 3.96
N ARG A 121 31.28 -4.39 3.16
CA ARG A 121 31.01 -3.69 1.88
C ARG A 121 30.46 -4.61 0.79
N GLU A 122 30.47 -5.93 0.99
CA GLU A 122 29.99 -6.90 -0.01
C GLU A 122 28.53 -7.30 0.14
N SER A 123 27.79 -6.78 1.10
CA SER A 123 26.37 -7.10 1.30
C SER A 123 25.45 -6.18 0.51
N LEU A 124 25.60 -6.18 -0.81
CA LEU A 124 24.56 -5.62 -1.68
C LEU A 124 23.28 -6.44 -1.49
N MET A 125 22.24 -5.77 -1.00
CA MET A 125 20.96 -6.39 -0.76
C MET A 125 19.93 -5.83 -1.74
N PHE A 126 19.07 -6.71 -2.24
CA PHE A 126 17.96 -6.34 -3.10
C PHE A 126 16.66 -6.40 -2.32
N ARG A 127 15.90 -5.32 -2.37
CA ARG A 127 14.59 -5.27 -1.72
C ARG A 127 13.59 -6.08 -2.53
N VAL A 128 12.92 -6.98 -1.83
CA VAL A 128 11.83 -7.80 -2.38
C VAL A 128 10.56 -7.50 -1.59
N ARG A 129 9.45 -7.40 -2.30
CA ARG A 129 8.13 -7.23 -1.73
C ARG A 129 7.26 -8.41 -2.09
N VAL A 130 6.68 -9.04 -1.09
CA VAL A 130 5.66 -10.08 -1.26
C VAL A 130 4.30 -9.54 -0.83
N ARG A 131 3.27 -9.80 -1.61
CA ARG A 131 1.91 -9.33 -1.37
C ARG A 131 1.01 -10.51 -1.00
N ILE A 132 0.19 -10.30 0.01
CA ILE A 132 -0.86 -11.23 0.39
C ILE A 132 -2.02 -11.05 -0.59
N PRO A 133 -2.63 -12.13 -1.11
CA PRO A 133 -3.82 -12.04 -1.97
C PRO A 133 -4.93 -11.24 -1.28
N PRO A 134 -5.57 -10.27 -1.99
CA PRO A 134 -6.60 -9.41 -1.41
C PRO A 134 -7.76 -10.18 -0.78
N GLU A 135 -8.13 -11.31 -1.34
CA GLU A 135 -9.21 -12.16 -0.85
C GLU A 135 -8.94 -12.66 0.57
N LEU A 136 -7.70 -13.00 0.88
CA LEU A 136 -7.29 -13.46 2.21
C LEU A 136 -7.27 -12.32 3.22
N VAL A 137 -6.85 -11.13 2.77
CA VAL A 137 -6.86 -9.92 3.59
C VAL A 137 -8.29 -9.56 3.95
N MET A 138 -9.20 -9.52 2.97
CA MET A 138 -10.60 -9.17 3.18
C MET A 138 -11.35 -10.18 4.05
N ALA A 139 -11.04 -11.48 3.92
CA ALA A 139 -11.64 -12.53 4.73
C ALA A 139 -11.29 -12.42 6.24
N ARG A 140 -10.19 -11.72 6.57
CA ARG A 140 -9.69 -11.58 7.95
C ARG A 140 -9.33 -10.12 8.28
N ILE A 141 -10.06 -9.18 7.71
CA ILE A 141 -9.76 -7.74 7.77
C ILE A 141 -9.58 -7.24 9.21
N ASP A 142 -10.34 -7.76 10.16
CA ASP A 142 -10.27 -7.36 11.56
C ASP A 142 -8.97 -7.78 12.26
N GLN A 143 -8.34 -8.84 11.76
CA GLN A 143 -7.09 -9.38 12.32
C GLN A 143 -5.85 -8.74 11.69
N VAL A 144 -6.00 -8.10 10.53
CA VAL A 144 -4.88 -7.47 9.84
C VAL A 144 -4.37 -6.29 10.65
N LYS A 145 -3.07 -6.31 10.95
CA LYS A 145 -2.33 -5.22 11.60
C LYS A 145 -1.21 -4.76 10.68
N THR A 146 -0.97 -3.47 10.66
CA THR A 146 0.19 -2.87 9.96
C THR A 146 1.38 -2.73 10.92
N GLY A 147 2.60 -2.76 10.39
CA GLY A 147 3.81 -2.66 11.21
C GLY A 147 4.18 -3.94 11.97
N VAL A 148 3.56 -5.06 11.65
CA VAL A 148 3.88 -6.36 12.23
C VAL A 148 5.19 -6.87 11.64
N ARG A 149 6.04 -7.45 12.51
CA ARG A 149 7.25 -8.16 12.09
C ARG A 149 6.94 -9.60 11.75
N GLY A 150 7.83 -10.22 10.97
CA GLY A 150 7.71 -11.62 10.61
C GLY A 150 8.82 -12.04 9.66
N VAL A 151 8.76 -13.28 9.23
CA VAL A 151 9.69 -13.89 8.28
C VAL A 151 8.95 -14.18 6.99
N ALA A 152 9.52 -13.77 5.87
CA ALA A 152 9.05 -14.14 4.55
C ALA A 152 9.94 -15.25 3.97
N TRP A 153 9.31 -16.30 3.48
CA TRP A 153 9.95 -17.43 2.82
C TRP A 153 9.65 -17.39 1.33
N VAL A 154 10.68 -17.51 0.51
CA VAL A 154 10.57 -17.61 -0.94
C VAL A 154 11.35 -18.82 -1.40
N ARG A 155 10.78 -19.62 -2.29
CA ARG A 155 11.51 -20.75 -2.87
C ARG A 155 12.44 -20.24 -3.97
N LEU A 156 13.71 -20.46 -3.77
CA LEU A 156 14.72 -20.10 -4.76
C LEU A 156 14.82 -21.22 -5.79
N ALA A 157 14.67 -20.92 -7.07
CA ALA A 157 14.88 -21.87 -8.13
C ALA A 157 16.31 -22.48 -8.03
N ALA A 158 16.38 -23.81 -8.03
CA ALA A 158 17.64 -24.50 -8.10
C ALA A 158 18.31 -24.32 -9.49
N PRO A 159 19.63 -24.55 -9.64
CA PRO A 159 20.32 -24.39 -10.92
C PRO A 159 19.72 -25.24 -12.05
N ASP A 160 19.10 -26.37 -11.72
CA ASP A 160 18.37 -27.28 -12.63
C ASP A 160 16.94 -26.81 -12.96
N GLY A 161 16.50 -25.68 -12.41
CA GLY A 161 15.17 -25.12 -12.56
C GLY A 161 14.11 -25.71 -11.64
N GLY A 162 14.47 -26.66 -10.78
CA GLY A 162 13.57 -27.22 -9.77
C GLY A 162 13.24 -26.21 -8.65
N LEU A 163 12.06 -26.32 -8.07
CA LEU A 163 11.68 -25.58 -6.87
C LEU A 163 11.76 -26.52 -5.66
N PRO A 164 12.49 -26.16 -4.59
CA PRO A 164 12.54 -26.97 -3.38
C PRO A 164 11.15 -27.07 -2.74
N ALA A 165 10.90 -28.14 -2.00
CA ALA A 165 9.71 -28.24 -1.16
C ALA A 165 9.73 -27.17 -0.06
N TRP A 166 8.55 -26.81 0.43
CA TRP A 166 8.45 -25.96 1.62
C TRP A 166 8.96 -26.75 2.84
N PRO A 167 9.61 -26.10 3.81
CA PRO A 167 9.89 -26.73 5.10
C PRO A 167 8.63 -27.27 5.77
N ASP A 168 8.74 -28.39 6.47
CA ASP A 168 7.59 -29.07 7.09
C ASP A 168 6.95 -28.29 8.24
N ASP A 169 7.66 -27.30 8.77
CA ASP A 169 7.26 -26.40 9.85
C ASP A 169 6.62 -25.09 9.38
N LEU A 170 6.31 -24.98 8.08
CA LEU A 170 5.75 -23.78 7.44
C LEU A 170 4.30 -23.93 7.02
#